data_ddd03a11c08b50b1eb9e6c0763761e55
#
_entry.id   ddd03a11c08b50b1eb9e6c0763761e55
#
_cell.length_a   1.000
_cell.length_b   1.000
_cell.length_c   1.000
_cell.angle_alpha   90.00
_cell.angle_beta   90.00
_cell.angle_gamma   90.00
#
_symmetry.space_group_name_H-M   'P 1'
#
loop_
_entity.id
_entity.type
_entity.pdbx_description
1 polymer ?
#
loop_
_entity_poly.entity_id
_entity_poly.type
_entity_poly.pdbx_seq_one_letter_code
_entity_poly.pdbx_strand_id
1 'polypeptide(L)'
;MSILNDIKGLFLPPVCPVCGGELHEGEGAFCMMCRTLAPQTGFWRRADNPLAERLRNEFPIVQASAFLWFVAGSPWQRAIHGFKYYNRWRTARDLGAWYGGNLADSGLYGSVDCICLLYTSP
;
A
#
# COMPACT_ATOMS: atom_id res chain seq x y z
N MET A 1 10.28 -24.64 -0.81
CA MET A 1 8.82 -24.51 -0.92
C MET A 1 8.16 -25.83 -0.56
N SER A 2 7.14 -25.78 0.26
CA SER A 2 6.49 -27.01 0.67
C SER A 2 5.52 -27.50 -0.41
N ILE A 3 5.45 -28.80 -0.58
CA ILE A 3 4.52 -29.47 -1.49
C ILE A 3 3.06 -29.07 -1.18
N LEU A 4 2.77 -28.79 0.09
CA LEU A 4 1.45 -28.35 0.54
C LEU A 4 1.05 -26.99 -0.06
N ASN A 5 1.99 -26.07 -0.21
CA ASN A 5 1.71 -24.77 -0.85
C ASN A 5 1.44 -24.93 -2.34
N ASP A 6 2.16 -25.84 -3.00
CA ASP A 6 1.94 -26.11 -4.43
C ASP A 6 0.58 -26.78 -4.65
N ILE A 7 0.17 -27.67 -3.77
CA ILE A 7 -1.14 -28.32 -3.84
C ILE A 7 -2.25 -27.31 -3.56
N LYS A 8 -2.07 -26.43 -2.58
CA LYS A 8 -3.03 -25.35 -2.29
C LYS A 8 -3.19 -24.39 -3.49
N GLY A 9 -2.09 -24.08 -4.16
CA GLY A 9 -2.11 -23.25 -5.36
C GLY A 9 -2.87 -23.87 -6.54
N LEU A 10 -2.94 -25.21 -6.60
CA LEU A 10 -3.71 -25.92 -7.63
C LEU A 10 -5.21 -25.93 -7.36
N PHE A 11 -5.63 -25.95 -6.09
CA PHE A 11 -7.03 -26.06 -5.69
C PHE A 11 -7.64 -24.74 -5.24
N LEU A 12 -6.81 -23.78 -4.80
CA LEU A 12 -7.24 -22.47 -4.35
C LEU A 12 -6.49 -21.41 -5.14
N PRO A 13 -7.07 -20.95 -6.28
CA PRO A 13 -6.42 -19.89 -7.05
C PRO A 13 -6.21 -18.64 -6.20
N PRO A 14 -5.11 -17.88 -6.41
CA PRO A 14 -4.88 -16.65 -5.68
C PRO A 14 -6.00 -15.66 -5.99
N VAL A 15 -6.45 -14.97 -4.96
CA VAL A 15 -7.52 -13.99 -5.07
C VAL A 15 -7.03 -12.61 -4.68
N CYS A 16 -7.59 -11.58 -5.29
CA CYS A 16 -7.31 -10.19 -4.94
C CYS A 16 -7.87 -9.90 -3.54
N PRO A 17 -7.04 -9.40 -2.60
CA PRO A 17 -7.52 -9.12 -1.25
C PRO A 17 -8.51 -7.97 -1.16
N VAL A 18 -8.65 -7.17 -2.21
CA VAL A 18 -9.56 -6.03 -2.26
C VAL A 18 -10.95 -6.44 -2.73
N CYS A 19 -11.04 -7.11 -3.89
CA CYS A 19 -12.33 -7.47 -4.50
C CYS A 19 -12.70 -8.94 -4.37
N GLY A 20 -11.75 -9.81 -3.98
CA GLY A 20 -11.99 -11.25 -3.90
C GLY A 20 -12.00 -11.98 -5.22
N GLY A 21 -11.80 -11.29 -6.34
CA GLY A 21 -11.72 -11.89 -7.66
C GLY A 21 -10.44 -12.67 -7.89
N GLU A 22 -10.47 -13.60 -8.83
CA GLU A 22 -9.27 -14.37 -9.17
C GLU A 22 -8.18 -13.47 -9.75
N LEU A 23 -6.94 -13.71 -9.32
CA LEU A 23 -5.78 -13.04 -9.88
C LEU A 23 -5.30 -13.79 -11.11
N HIS A 24 -5.02 -13.05 -12.17
CA HIS A 24 -4.46 -13.60 -13.39
C HIS A 24 -2.93 -13.56 -13.36
N GLU A 25 -2.33 -14.34 -14.23
CA GLU A 25 -0.88 -14.36 -14.35
C GLU A 25 -0.35 -12.96 -14.66
N GLY A 26 0.66 -12.53 -13.88
CA GLY A 26 1.28 -11.21 -14.06
C GLY A 26 0.65 -10.06 -13.26
N GLU A 27 -0.46 -10.29 -12.57
CA GLU A 27 -1.12 -9.23 -11.79
C GLU A 27 -0.49 -8.96 -10.41
N GLY A 28 0.26 -9.88 -9.86
CA GLY A 28 0.81 -9.74 -8.50
C GLY A 28 -0.26 -9.95 -7.43
N ALA A 29 -0.17 -9.21 -6.32
CA ALA A 29 -1.09 -9.38 -5.19
C ALA A 29 -2.46 -8.71 -5.38
N PHE A 30 -2.54 -7.72 -6.27
CA PHE A 30 -3.79 -6.97 -6.52
C PHE A 30 -4.14 -7.06 -8.00
N CYS A 31 -5.43 -7.22 -8.29
CA CYS A 31 -5.87 -7.25 -9.68
C CYS A 31 -5.76 -5.85 -10.33
N MET A 32 -5.72 -5.82 -11.65
CA MET A 32 -5.58 -4.59 -12.42
C MET A 32 -6.69 -3.59 -12.11
N MET A 33 -7.92 -4.07 -11.98
CA MET A 33 -9.07 -3.22 -11.69
C MET A 33 -8.92 -2.50 -10.34
N CYS A 34 -8.55 -3.23 -9.29
CA CYS A 34 -8.38 -2.66 -7.96
C CYS A 34 -7.21 -1.69 -7.90
N ARG A 35 -6.13 -1.97 -8.64
CA ARG A 35 -5.01 -1.02 -8.77
C ARG A 35 -5.47 0.28 -9.42
N THR A 36 -6.23 0.18 -10.48
CA THR A 36 -6.73 1.34 -11.22
C THR A 36 -7.69 2.18 -10.37
N LEU A 37 -8.53 1.52 -9.58
CA LEU A 37 -9.54 2.17 -8.73
C LEU A 37 -9.04 2.52 -7.33
N ALA A 38 -7.78 2.25 -7.01
CA ALA A 38 -7.23 2.55 -5.69
C ALA A 38 -7.35 4.04 -5.36
N PRO A 39 -7.81 4.39 -4.15
CA PRO A 39 -7.99 5.80 -3.76
C PRO A 39 -6.65 6.45 -3.41
N GLN A 40 -5.80 6.63 -4.40
CA GLN A 40 -4.47 7.20 -4.23
C GLN A 40 -4.56 8.70 -3.94
N THR A 41 -3.73 9.16 -3.00
CA THR A 41 -3.69 10.58 -2.65
C THR A 41 -2.92 11.41 -3.67
N GLY A 42 -1.89 10.83 -4.26
CA GLY A 42 -0.95 11.56 -5.12
C GLY A 42 0.00 12.49 -4.36
N PHE A 43 -0.01 12.46 -3.03
CA PHE A 43 0.78 13.39 -2.21
C PHE A 43 2.29 13.25 -2.43
N TRP A 44 2.77 12.06 -2.79
CA TRP A 44 4.20 11.84 -3.04
C TRP A 44 4.72 12.59 -4.27
N ARG A 45 3.84 13.10 -5.12
CA ARG A 45 4.23 13.81 -6.35
C ARG A 45 4.58 15.27 -6.10
N ARG A 46 4.19 15.82 -4.94
CA ARG A 46 4.39 17.23 -4.61
C ARG A 46 4.97 17.38 -3.21
N ALA A 47 5.98 18.25 -3.11
CA ALA A 47 6.57 18.57 -1.81
C ALA A 47 5.62 19.38 -0.92
N ASP A 48 4.69 20.12 -1.52
CA ASP A 48 3.75 21.02 -0.83
C ASP A 48 2.34 20.42 -0.65
N ASN A 49 2.26 19.10 -0.50
CA ASN A 49 0.97 18.44 -0.30
C ASN A 49 0.34 18.83 1.06
N PRO A 50 -0.99 18.68 1.22
CA PRO A 50 -1.69 19.11 2.45
C PRO A 50 -1.20 18.44 3.73
N LEU A 51 -0.77 17.19 3.65
CA LEU A 51 -0.24 16.48 4.81
C LEU A 51 1.10 17.07 5.25
N ALA A 52 1.98 17.35 4.30
CA ALA A 52 3.28 17.94 4.59
C ALA A 52 3.12 19.34 5.20
N GLU A 53 2.23 20.16 4.66
CA GLU A 53 1.95 21.49 5.19
C GLU A 53 1.50 21.42 6.64
N ARG A 54 0.57 20.54 6.94
CA ARG A 54 0.04 20.37 8.29
C ARG A 54 1.12 19.92 9.28
N LEU A 55 1.93 18.95 8.89
CA LEU A 55 2.96 18.40 9.77
C LEU A 55 4.14 19.34 9.97
N ARG A 56 4.50 20.15 8.96
CA ARG A 56 5.59 21.12 9.09
C ARG A 56 5.30 22.21 10.12
N ASN A 57 4.04 22.50 10.36
CA ASN A 57 3.65 23.45 11.38
C ASN A 57 3.91 22.93 12.81
N GLU A 58 3.98 21.62 12.97
CA GLU A 58 4.14 20.97 14.28
C GLU A 58 5.51 20.31 14.46
N PHE A 59 6.13 19.86 13.38
CA PHE A 59 7.38 19.09 13.43
C PHE A 59 8.36 19.55 12.35
N PRO A 60 9.69 19.47 12.63
CA PRO A 60 10.71 19.76 11.62
C PRO A 60 10.89 18.59 10.66
N ILE A 61 9.99 18.43 9.71
CA ILE A 61 10.05 17.36 8.71
C ILE A 61 10.49 17.89 7.36
N VAL A 62 11.16 17.04 6.57
CA VAL A 62 11.58 17.36 5.21
C VAL A 62 10.42 17.10 4.24
N GLN A 63 9.86 15.90 4.31
CA GLN A 63 8.76 15.48 3.44
C GLN A 63 7.75 14.66 4.23
N ALA A 64 6.50 14.71 3.80
CA ALA A 64 5.45 13.83 4.31
C ALA A 64 4.57 13.38 3.15
N SER A 65 4.10 12.15 3.24
CA SER A 65 3.27 11.57 2.20
C SER A 65 2.38 10.47 2.76
N ALA A 66 1.33 10.17 2.04
CA ALA A 66 0.46 9.02 2.27
C ALA A 66 0.08 8.44 0.93
N PHE A 67 -0.11 7.12 0.86
CA PHE A 67 -0.41 6.46 -0.41
C PHE A 67 -1.90 6.51 -0.73
N LEU A 68 -2.73 6.08 0.21
CA LEU A 68 -4.15 5.90 -0.01
C LEU A 68 -4.97 6.76 0.94
N TRP A 69 -6.10 7.27 0.44
CA TRP A 69 -7.10 7.88 1.28
C TRP A 69 -7.78 6.81 2.13
N PHE A 70 -8.02 7.12 3.38
CA PHE A 70 -8.84 6.28 4.23
C PHE A 70 -10.31 6.49 3.86
N VAL A 71 -10.96 5.42 3.43
CA VAL A 71 -12.39 5.43 3.13
C VAL A 71 -13.03 4.33 3.97
N ALA A 72 -13.78 4.73 5.00
CA ALA A 72 -14.41 3.80 5.94
C ALA A 72 -15.34 2.84 5.19
N GLY A 73 -15.24 1.54 5.51
CA GLY A 73 -16.05 0.50 4.89
C GLY A 73 -15.64 0.12 3.47
N SER A 74 -14.59 0.72 2.92
CA SER A 74 -14.16 0.42 1.56
C SER A 74 -13.47 -0.95 1.46
N PRO A 75 -13.43 -1.54 0.27
CA PRO A 75 -12.68 -2.78 0.05
C PRO A 75 -11.18 -2.64 0.37
N TRP A 76 -10.59 -1.48 0.08
CA TRP A 76 -9.19 -1.22 0.40
C TRP A 76 -8.92 -1.17 1.90
N GLN A 77 -9.84 -0.60 2.68
CA GLN A 77 -9.71 -0.63 4.14
C GLN A 77 -9.70 -2.07 4.66
N ARG A 78 -10.58 -2.91 4.15
CA ARG A 78 -10.61 -4.33 4.54
C ARG A 78 -9.34 -5.07 4.15
N ALA A 79 -8.79 -4.78 2.98
CA ALA A 79 -7.52 -5.38 2.53
C ALA A 79 -6.36 -5.00 3.47
N ILE A 80 -6.24 -3.72 3.80
CA ILE A 80 -5.20 -3.21 4.71
C ILE A 80 -5.37 -3.81 6.10
N HIS A 81 -6.57 -3.87 6.61
CA HIS A 81 -6.86 -4.51 7.88
C HIS A 81 -6.45 -5.99 7.86
N GLY A 82 -6.67 -6.67 6.74
CA GLY A 82 -6.32 -8.07 6.59
C GLY A 82 -4.84 -8.35 6.79
N PHE A 83 -3.94 -7.56 6.19
CA PHE A 83 -2.52 -7.81 6.37
C PHE A 83 -1.95 -7.28 7.69
N LYS A 84 -2.62 -6.34 8.35
CA LYS A 84 -2.24 -5.89 9.70
C LYS A 84 -2.55 -6.93 10.77
N TYR A 85 -3.70 -7.60 10.67
CA TYR A 85 -4.22 -8.44 11.74
C TYR A 85 -4.30 -9.93 11.40
N TYR A 86 -4.17 -10.31 10.12
CA TYR A 86 -4.29 -11.69 9.66
C TYR A 86 -3.03 -12.22 8.98
N ASN A 87 -1.88 -11.59 9.27
CA ASN A 87 -0.55 -12.04 8.83
C ASN A 87 -0.40 -12.21 7.31
N ARG A 88 -1.00 -11.33 6.53
CA ARG A 88 -0.89 -11.34 5.07
C ARG A 88 0.30 -10.49 4.60
N TRP A 89 1.50 -10.88 5.00
CA TRP A 89 2.71 -10.11 4.76
C TRP A 89 3.07 -9.95 3.28
N ARG A 90 2.68 -10.91 2.44
CA ARG A 90 2.94 -10.83 0.99
C ARG A 90 2.15 -9.68 0.35
N THR A 91 0.91 -9.51 0.76
CA THR A 91 0.07 -8.39 0.33
C THR A 91 0.67 -7.07 0.77
N ALA A 92 1.12 -6.99 2.02
CA ALA A 92 1.78 -5.80 2.55
C ALA A 92 3.08 -5.50 1.79
N ARG A 93 3.86 -6.53 1.47
CA ARG A 93 5.10 -6.38 0.70
C ARG A 93 4.84 -5.82 -0.69
N ASP A 94 3.85 -6.33 -1.39
CA ASP A 94 3.50 -5.86 -2.73
C ASP A 94 2.97 -4.44 -2.72
N LEU A 95 2.17 -4.09 -1.71
CA LEU A 95 1.69 -2.72 -1.53
C LEU A 95 2.86 -1.77 -1.26
N GLY A 96 3.78 -2.18 -0.40
CA GLY A 96 4.99 -1.42 -0.09
C GLY A 96 5.90 -1.23 -1.30
N ALA A 97 6.07 -2.27 -2.11
CA ALA A 97 6.86 -2.16 -3.35
C ALA A 97 6.21 -1.21 -4.35
N TRP A 98 4.90 -1.24 -4.48
CA TRP A 98 4.16 -0.32 -5.34
C TRP A 98 4.35 1.13 -4.88
N TYR A 99 4.08 1.41 -3.61
CA TYR A 99 4.24 2.76 -3.07
C TYR A 99 5.71 3.21 -3.08
N GLY A 100 6.62 2.32 -2.70
CA GLY A 100 8.06 2.63 -2.73
C GLY A 100 8.56 2.98 -4.12
N GLY A 101 8.07 2.30 -5.16
CA GLY A 101 8.36 2.64 -6.55
C GLY A 101 7.88 4.04 -6.91
N ASN A 102 6.67 4.41 -6.48
CA ASN A 102 6.15 5.75 -6.69
C ASN A 102 6.98 6.83 -5.98
N LEU A 103 7.42 6.55 -4.76
CA LEU A 103 8.29 7.47 -4.02
C LEU A 103 9.63 7.66 -4.73
N ALA A 104 10.23 6.58 -5.21
CA ALA A 104 11.49 6.64 -5.94
C ALA A 104 11.35 7.44 -7.23
N ASP A 105 10.29 7.20 -7.98
CA ASP A 105 10.04 7.86 -9.27
C ASP A 105 9.75 9.36 -9.11
N SER A 106 9.25 9.79 -7.96
CA SER A 106 8.97 11.21 -7.71
C SER A 106 10.22 12.07 -7.63
N GLY A 107 11.36 11.49 -7.24
CA GLY A 107 12.61 12.21 -7.07
C GLY A 107 12.70 13.13 -5.84
N LEU A 108 11.66 13.16 -5.00
CA LEU A 108 11.57 14.10 -3.87
C LEU A 108 12.18 13.55 -2.57
N TYR A 109 12.49 12.26 -2.51
CA TYR A 109 12.83 11.58 -1.26
C TYR A 109 14.30 11.14 -1.18
N GLY A 110 15.12 11.53 -2.15
CA GLY A 110 16.54 11.11 -2.20
C GLY A 110 17.40 11.66 -1.08
N SER A 111 16.99 12.76 -0.45
CA SER A 111 17.73 13.39 0.65
C SER A 111 17.23 13.00 2.04
N VAL A 112 16.30 12.06 2.11
CA VAL A 112 15.70 11.65 3.39
C VAL A 112 16.65 10.71 4.14
N ASP A 113 16.94 11.03 5.40
CA ASP A 113 17.83 10.23 6.27
C ASP A 113 17.10 9.11 6.98
N CYS A 114 15.85 9.35 7.39
CA CYS A 114 15.04 8.33 8.05
C CYS A 114 13.56 8.54 7.79
N ILE A 115 12.78 7.50 8.02
CA ILE A 115 11.33 7.52 7.84
C ILE A 115 10.67 7.33 9.19
N CYS A 116 9.77 8.26 9.53
CA CYS A 116 8.93 8.14 10.72
C CYS A 116 7.53 7.72 10.29
N LEU A 117 7.02 6.66 10.88
CA LEU A 117 5.66 6.22 10.65
C LEU A 117 4.74 6.86 11.67
N LEU A 118 3.66 7.47 11.17
CA LEU A 118 2.62 7.98 12.04
C LEU A 118 1.74 6.81 12.46
N TYR A 119 1.79 6.49 13.74
CA TYR A 119 0.98 5.42 14.29
C TYR A 119 -0.39 5.98 14.66
N THR A 120 -1.41 5.49 13.96
CA THR A 120 -2.77 5.62 14.47
C THR A 120 -3.10 4.31 15.16
N SER A 121 -3.14 4.35 16.45
CA SER A 121 -3.61 3.22 17.24
C SER A 121 -5.08 2.95 16.90
N PRO A 122 -5.48 1.69 16.64
CA PRO A 122 -6.89 1.39 16.51
C PRO A 122 -7.63 1.57 17.82
#